data_07b2004560efe0a17d187281cf9b452a
#
_entry.id   07b2004560efe0a17d187281cf9b452a
#
_cell.length_a   1.000
_cell.length_b   1.000
_cell.length_c   1.000
_cell.angle_alpha   90.00
_cell.angle_beta   90.00
_cell.angle_gamma   90.00
#
_symmetry.space_group_name_H-M   'P 1'
#
loop_
_entity.id
_entity.type
_entity.pdbx_description
1 polymer ?
#
loop_
_entity_poly.entity_id
_entity_poly.type
_entity_poly.pdbx_seq_one_letter_code
_entity_poly.pdbx_strand_id
1 'polypeptide(L)'
;MDFTELSGLKLYKSLDKIYKQRYNICVRRRKDGTEMKKTLYSLMLSEEVMREIDALAHKMGTNRSNLVNMILAEKVEMRTPEQQMNDIFSGIEQLLASSRELIPLFAPNTQRVTVRSSLEYKYHPTVRYEVELVNGFVPGEPIGTLTANFRTQSQGLLELLGRFFRCLCRIEGRVLPVDVAYSIDSGRFTRTLAYPMTRDGKDGVIGAEDIAKAITNYVSLVDKMMKACVGGADAETLSDMYSADLETRQVIL
;
A
#
# COMPACT_ATOMS: atom_id res chain seq x y z
N MET A 1 18.45 -15.85 -33.58
CA MET A 1 17.12 -15.24 -33.48
C MET A 1 16.39 -16.00 -32.39
N ASP A 2 16.36 -15.42 -31.18
CA ASP A 2 15.92 -16.13 -29.97
C ASP A 2 14.39 -16.15 -29.83
N PHE A 3 13.84 -17.36 -29.89
CA PHE A 3 12.41 -17.61 -29.65
C PHE A 3 11.94 -17.38 -28.20
N THR A 4 12.85 -17.06 -27.29
CA THR A 4 12.58 -16.82 -25.85
C THR A 4 12.05 -15.43 -25.56
N GLU A 5 12.33 -14.41 -26.37
CA GLU A 5 11.82 -13.05 -26.16
C GLU A 5 10.34 -12.88 -26.56
N LEU A 6 9.88 -13.59 -27.58
CA LEU A 6 8.48 -13.49 -28.06
C LEU A 6 7.46 -14.17 -27.11
N SER A 7 7.87 -15.17 -26.35
CA SER A 7 7.00 -15.83 -25.36
C SER A 7 6.79 -14.95 -24.12
N GLY A 8 7.83 -14.24 -23.67
CA GLY A 8 7.73 -13.30 -22.54
C GLY A 8 6.80 -12.12 -22.81
N LEU A 9 6.86 -11.57 -24.03
CA LEU A 9 6.01 -10.42 -24.42
C LEU A 9 4.52 -10.80 -24.58
N LYS A 10 4.22 -12.01 -25.03
CA LYS A 10 2.85 -12.55 -25.11
C LYS A 10 2.27 -12.83 -23.73
N LEU A 11 3.06 -13.40 -22.83
CA LEU A 11 2.66 -13.63 -21.43
C LEU A 11 2.39 -12.29 -20.73
N TYR A 12 3.25 -11.30 -20.93
CA TYR A 12 3.12 -9.96 -20.34
C TYR A 12 1.84 -9.25 -20.81
N LYS A 13 1.53 -9.27 -22.10
CA LYS A 13 0.28 -8.69 -22.64
C LYS A 13 -0.98 -9.44 -22.17
N SER A 14 -0.88 -10.73 -21.95
CA SER A 14 -1.95 -11.55 -21.39
C SER A 14 -2.20 -11.20 -19.91
N LEU A 15 -1.13 -11.04 -19.13
CA LEU A 15 -1.21 -10.65 -17.71
C LEU A 15 -1.75 -9.23 -17.55
N ASP A 16 -1.32 -8.28 -18.40
CA ASP A 16 -1.83 -6.90 -18.39
C ASP A 16 -3.33 -6.83 -18.73
N LYS A 17 -3.79 -7.68 -19.65
CA LYS A 17 -5.21 -7.80 -20.01
C LYS A 17 -6.04 -8.42 -18.89
N ILE A 18 -5.52 -9.45 -18.22
CA ILE A 18 -6.14 -10.10 -17.05
C ILE A 18 -6.15 -9.11 -15.86
N TYR A 19 -5.07 -8.35 -15.66
CA TYR A 19 -4.97 -7.31 -14.64
C TYR A 19 -6.00 -6.20 -14.85
N LYS A 20 -6.06 -5.62 -16.05
CA LYS A 20 -7.05 -4.59 -16.38
C LYS A 20 -8.49 -5.10 -16.24
N GLN A 21 -8.73 -6.36 -16.61
CA GLN A 21 -10.04 -6.98 -16.47
C GLN A 21 -10.38 -7.27 -14.99
N ARG A 22 -9.45 -7.79 -14.18
CA ARG A 22 -9.63 -8.02 -12.74
C ARG A 22 -9.70 -6.71 -11.96
N TYR A 23 -8.83 -5.74 -12.25
CA TYR A 23 -8.88 -4.41 -11.64
C TYR A 23 -10.20 -3.70 -11.95
N ASN A 24 -10.68 -3.74 -13.19
CA ASN A 24 -11.99 -3.19 -13.56
C ASN A 24 -13.15 -3.95 -12.92
N ILE A 25 -13.02 -5.26 -12.68
CA ILE A 25 -14.01 -6.05 -11.94
C ILE A 25 -13.99 -5.67 -10.47
N CYS A 26 -12.83 -5.51 -9.85
CA CYS A 26 -12.68 -5.02 -8.48
C CYS A 26 -13.25 -3.60 -8.31
N VAL A 27 -12.95 -2.69 -9.25
CA VAL A 27 -13.49 -1.31 -9.24
C VAL A 27 -15.00 -1.30 -9.51
N ARG A 28 -15.52 -2.21 -10.37
CA ARG A 28 -16.97 -2.34 -10.61
C ARG A 28 -17.70 -3.00 -9.45
N ARG A 29 -17.13 -4.02 -8.79
CA ARG A 29 -17.70 -4.63 -7.58
C ARG A 29 -17.72 -3.68 -6.38
N ARG A 30 -16.80 -2.72 -6.29
CA ARG A 30 -16.85 -1.67 -5.25
C ARG A 30 -18.11 -0.80 -5.30
N LYS A 31 -18.84 -0.78 -6.41
CA LYS A 31 -20.14 -0.12 -6.46
C LYS A 31 -21.27 -0.91 -5.81
N ASP A 32 -21.07 -2.22 -5.56
CA ASP A 32 -22.16 -3.13 -5.17
C ASP A 32 -22.03 -3.77 -3.77
N GLY A 33 -21.06 -3.39 -2.89
CA GLY A 33 -21.23 -4.05 -1.64
C GLY A 33 -20.22 -4.30 -0.60
N THR A 34 -19.51 -3.31 -0.12
CA THR A 34 -18.93 -3.39 1.25
C THR A 34 -18.88 -2.03 1.96
N GLU A 35 -19.72 -1.10 1.57
CA GLU A 35 -20.09 -0.06 2.52
C GLU A 35 -20.87 -0.74 3.64
N MET A 36 -20.43 -0.56 4.90
CA MET A 36 -21.30 -0.85 6.04
C MET A 36 -22.64 -0.19 5.75
N LYS A 37 -23.72 -0.99 5.65
CA LYS A 37 -25.05 -0.48 5.36
C LYS A 37 -25.38 0.62 6.37
N LYS A 38 -25.26 1.87 5.93
CA LYS A 38 -25.66 3.02 6.75
C LYS A 38 -27.19 3.06 6.74
N THR A 39 -27.76 2.90 7.91
CA THR A 39 -29.21 3.03 8.09
C THR A 39 -29.50 4.46 8.55
N LEU A 40 -30.52 5.08 7.97
CA LEU A 40 -30.94 6.41 8.38
C LEU A 40 -31.66 6.32 9.73
N TYR A 41 -31.09 6.99 10.74
CA TYR A 41 -31.74 7.20 12.05
C TYR A 41 -31.92 8.69 12.30
N SER A 42 -33.06 9.06 12.87
CA SER A 42 -33.30 10.42 13.34
C SER A 42 -32.94 10.52 14.80
N LEU A 43 -32.07 11.45 15.16
CA LEU A 43 -31.67 11.74 16.53
C LEU A 43 -32.03 13.20 16.85
N MET A 44 -32.56 13.42 18.03
CA MET A 44 -32.75 14.77 18.59
C MET A 44 -31.54 15.06 19.49
N LEU A 45 -30.77 16.06 19.14
CA LEU A 45 -29.59 16.52 19.88
C LEU A 45 -29.78 17.99 20.24
N SER A 46 -29.22 18.43 21.39
CA SER A 46 -29.28 19.85 21.77
C SER A 46 -28.43 20.69 20.79
N GLU A 47 -28.80 21.94 20.60
CA GLU A 47 -28.08 22.87 19.73
C GLU A 47 -26.66 23.10 20.17
N GLU A 48 -26.37 23.02 21.47
CA GLU A 48 -25.05 23.18 22.04
C GLU A 48 -24.14 22.01 21.61
N VAL A 49 -24.62 20.76 21.75
CA VAL A 49 -23.89 19.56 21.29
C VAL A 49 -23.66 19.62 19.79
N MET A 50 -24.65 20.09 19.01
CA MET A 50 -24.50 20.18 17.55
C MET A 50 -23.45 21.21 17.14
N ARG A 51 -23.32 22.34 17.83
CA ARG A 51 -22.28 23.33 17.57
C ARG A 51 -20.87 22.78 17.83
N GLU A 52 -20.72 22.08 18.95
CA GLU A 52 -19.44 21.46 19.29
C GLU A 52 -19.07 20.35 18.29
N ILE A 53 -20.02 19.53 17.84
CA ILE A 53 -19.82 18.52 16.80
C ILE A 53 -19.40 19.17 15.48
N ASP A 54 -20.02 20.29 15.08
CA ASP A 54 -19.67 21.00 13.86
C ASP A 54 -18.27 21.60 13.93
N ALA A 55 -17.91 22.22 15.04
CA ALA A 55 -16.58 22.77 15.25
C ALA A 55 -15.50 21.67 15.22
N LEU A 56 -15.76 20.53 15.86
CA LEU A 56 -14.86 19.40 15.90
C LEU A 56 -14.74 18.72 14.53
N ALA A 57 -15.85 18.53 13.81
CA ALA A 57 -15.86 17.98 12.47
C ALA A 57 -15.04 18.83 11.50
N HIS A 58 -15.17 20.15 11.57
CA HIS A 58 -14.36 21.07 10.78
C HIS A 58 -12.87 20.96 11.13
N LYS A 59 -12.53 20.93 12.43
CA LYS A 59 -11.14 20.78 12.89
C LYS A 59 -10.52 19.45 12.45
N MET A 60 -11.30 18.37 12.42
CA MET A 60 -10.85 17.03 11.99
C MET A 60 -10.96 16.83 10.47
N GLY A 61 -11.45 17.81 9.70
CA GLY A 61 -11.63 17.71 8.26
C GLY A 61 -12.61 16.62 7.81
N THR A 62 -13.62 16.35 8.65
CA THR A 62 -14.67 15.36 8.38
C THR A 62 -16.05 16.01 8.37
N ASN A 63 -17.08 15.27 8.02
CA ASN A 63 -18.45 15.75 8.11
C ASN A 63 -19.12 15.33 9.43
N ARG A 64 -20.19 16.06 9.80
CA ARG A 64 -20.97 15.83 11.02
C ARG A 64 -21.39 14.37 11.20
N SER A 65 -21.95 13.75 10.16
CA SER A 65 -22.49 12.39 10.23
C SER A 65 -21.40 11.35 10.50
N ASN A 66 -20.23 11.51 9.87
CA ASN A 66 -19.09 10.63 10.11
C ASN A 66 -18.54 10.81 11.53
N LEU A 67 -18.43 12.07 12.02
CA LEU A 67 -17.97 12.31 13.38
C LEU A 67 -18.91 11.70 14.43
N VAL A 68 -20.23 11.90 14.28
CA VAL A 68 -21.22 11.29 15.18
C VAL A 68 -21.09 9.76 15.16
N ASN A 69 -20.97 9.15 13.98
CA ASN A 69 -20.77 7.71 13.87
C ASN A 69 -19.47 7.24 14.53
N MET A 70 -18.37 8.00 14.40
CA MET A 70 -17.10 7.70 15.07
C MET A 70 -17.24 7.75 16.59
N ILE A 71 -17.88 8.79 17.14
CA ILE A 71 -18.10 8.94 18.58
C ILE A 71 -18.97 7.79 19.13
N LEU A 72 -20.04 7.45 18.41
CA LEU A 72 -20.91 6.34 18.80
C LEU A 72 -20.21 4.99 18.72
N ALA A 73 -19.44 4.74 17.66
CA ALA A 73 -18.67 3.52 17.51
C ALA A 73 -17.63 3.35 18.62
N GLU A 74 -16.91 4.42 18.96
CA GLU A 74 -15.96 4.43 20.07
C GLU A 74 -16.65 4.08 21.39
N LYS A 75 -17.83 4.66 21.64
CA LYS A 75 -18.57 4.41 22.89
C LYS A 75 -19.10 2.99 23.03
N VAL A 76 -19.36 2.29 21.92
CA VAL A 76 -19.76 0.87 21.89
C VAL A 76 -18.58 -0.06 21.60
N GLU A 77 -17.36 0.44 21.70
CA GLU A 77 -16.10 -0.30 21.48
C GLU A 77 -16.01 -0.94 20.08
N MET A 78 -16.70 -0.36 19.10
CA MET A 78 -16.59 -0.76 17.69
C MET A 78 -15.59 0.14 16.97
N ARG A 79 -14.65 -0.47 16.23
CA ARG A 79 -13.74 0.27 15.34
C ARG A 79 -14.40 0.48 13.99
N THR A 80 -14.44 1.74 13.54
CA THR A 80 -14.87 2.04 12.18
C THR A 80 -13.76 1.76 11.17
N PRO A 81 -14.07 1.44 9.90
CA PRO A 81 -13.05 1.30 8.86
C PRO A 81 -12.16 2.54 8.71
N GLU A 82 -12.72 3.73 8.88
CA GLU A 82 -11.99 5.00 8.86
C GLU A 82 -10.99 5.10 10.01
N GLN A 83 -11.38 4.70 11.23
CA GLN A 83 -10.49 4.66 12.39
C GLN A 83 -9.38 3.66 12.17
N GLN A 84 -9.68 2.46 11.66
CA GLN A 84 -8.68 1.44 11.36
C GLN A 84 -7.65 1.96 10.35
N MET A 85 -8.07 2.64 9.29
CA MET A 85 -7.15 3.24 8.31
C MET A 85 -6.28 4.33 8.93
N ASN A 86 -6.88 5.21 9.75
CA ASN A 86 -6.12 6.26 10.44
C ASN A 86 -5.07 5.69 11.38
N ASP A 87 -5.42 4.62 12.11
CA ASP A 87 -4.48 3.91 12.98
C ASP A 87 -3.30 3.32 12.18
N ILE A 88 -3.57 2.71 11.02
CA ILE A 88 -2.53 2.17 10.14
C ILE A 88 -1.63 3.29 9.63
N PHE A 89 -2.19 4.39 9.12
CA PHE A 89 -1.39 5.49 8.59
C PHE A 89 -0.57 6.17 9.67
N SER A 90 -1.15 6.41 10.84
CA SER A 90 -0.43 6.94 12.01
C SER A 90 0.70 6.01 12.45
N GLY A 91 0.48 4.70 12.42
CA GLY A 91 1.52 3.71 12.70
C GLY A 91 2.67 3.76 11.69
N ILE A 92 2.38 3.86 10.39
CA ILE A 92 3.41 4.02 9.33
C ILE A 92 4.21 5.30 9.57
N GLU A 93 3.56 6.42 9.86
CA GLU A 93 4.21 7.69 10.14
C GLU A 93 5.14 7.63 11.35
N GLN A 94 4.69 7.01 12.44
CA GLN A 94 5.49 6.83 13.65
C GLN A 94 6.71 5.94 13.39
N LEU A 95 6.55 4.83 12.67
CA LEU A 95 7.64 3.92 12.33
C LEU A 95 8.70 4.61 11.44
N LEU A 96 8.27 5.50 10.55
CA LEU A 96 9.17 6.23 9.66
C LEU A 96 9.73 7.53 10.26
N ALA A 97 9.19 8.03 11.38
CA ALA A 97 9.62 9.30 11.99
C ALA A 97 11.11 9.34 12.33
N SER A 98 11.71 8.20 12.67
CA SER A 98 13.14 8.07 12.97
C SER A 98 14.01 7.75 11.74
N SER A 99 13.40 7.49 10.59
CA SER A 99 14.11 7.14 9.36
C SER A 99 14.75 8.39 8.74
N ARG A 100 16.05 8.30 8.39
CA ARG A 100 16.75 9.36 7.65
C ARG A 100 16.60 9.22 6.13
N GLU A 101 16.23 8.03 5.65
CA GLU A 101 16.19 7.70 4.24
C GLU A 101 14.76 7.77 3.67
N LEU A 102 13.80 7.35 4.47
CA LEU A 102 12.38 7.34 4.10
C LEU A 102 11.65 8.46 4.84
N ILE A 103 11.33 9.52 4.13
CA ILE A 103 10.72 10.73 4.69
C ILE A 103 9.23 10.73 4.40
N PRO A 104 8.35 10.58 5.41
CA PRO A 104 6.92 10.67 5.20
C PRO A 104 6.52 12.11 4.83
N LEU A 105 5.61 12.24 3.86
CA LEU A 105 5.03 13.50 3.42
C LEU A 105 3.57 13.52 3.87
N PHE A 106 3.28 14.36 4.83
CA PHE A 106 1.94 14.47 5.40
C PHE A 106 0.98 15.18 4.43
N ALA A 107 -0.15 14.56 4.17
CA ALA A 107 -1.30 15.20 3.54
C ALA A 107 -2.52 14.95 4.43
N PRO A 108 -3.04 15.98 5.13
CA PRO A 108 -4.19 15.81 6.01
C PRO A 108 -5.39 15.28 5.20
N ASN A 109 -6.17 14.38 5.81
CA ASN A 109 -7.44 13.87 5.28
C ASN A 109 -7.38 13.06 3.97
N THR A 110 -6.28 12.39 3.67
CA THR A 110 -6.17 11.51 2.51
C THR A 110 -6.13 10.04 2.94
N GLN A 111 -6.80 9.17 2.17
CA GLN A 111 -6.69 7.71 2.29
C GLN A 111 -5.36 7.20 1.72
N ARG A 112 -4.30 7.99 1.88
CA ARG A 112 -3.00 7.78 1.23
C ARG A 112 -1.89 8.31 2.12
N VAL A 113 -0.86 7.50 2.28
CA VAL A 113 0.43 7.90 2.84
C VAL A 113 1.44 8.00 1.70
N THR A 114 2.21 9.08 1.70
CA THR A 114 3.31 9.28 0.76
C THR A 114 4.64 9.29 1.50
N VAL A 115 5.61 8.52 0.99
CA VAL A 115 6.96 8.45 1.52
C VAL A 115 7.96 8.78 0.42
N ARG A 116 8.93 9.64 0.72
CA ARG A 116 9.98 10.04 -0.23
C ARG A 116 11.31 9.42 0.16
N SER A 117 12.01 8.88 -0.84
CA SER A 117 13.40 8.43 -0.75
C SER A 117 14.26 9.08 -1.82
N SER A 118 15.57 9.12 -1.63
CA SER A 118 16.56 9.60 -2.62
C SER A 118 17.46 8.45 -3.06
N LEU A 119 17.78 8.41 -4.36
CA LEU A 119 18.72 7.45 -4.90
C LEU A 119 20.12 8.06 -5.01
N GLU A 120 21.15 7.30 -4.64
CA GLU A 120 22.56 7.63 -4.89
C GLU A 120 22.89 7.37 -6.36
N TYR A 121 22.40 8.23 -7.22
CA TYR A 121 22.62 8.22 -8.66
C TYR A 121 22.84 9.65 -9.16
N LYS A 122 23.35 9.79 -10.39
CA LYS A 122 23.59 11.12 -10.99
C LYS A 122 22.35 12.01 -10.85
N TYR A 123 22.53 13.22 -10.31
CA TYR A 123 21.48 14.21 -9.99
C TYR A 123 20.53 13.83 -8.86
N HIS A 124 20.84 12.85 -8.04
CA HIS A 124 20.07 12.44 -6.86
C HIS A 124 18.56 12.34 -7.13
N PRO A 125 18.11 11.49 -8.08
CA PRO A 125 16.71 11.37 -8.38
C PRO A 125 15.92 10.87 -7.18
N THR A 126 14.68 11.32 -7.05
CA THR A 126 13.83 10.94 -5.92
C THR A 126 12.81 9.89 -6.33
N VAL A 127 12.54 8.99 -5.39
CA VAL A 127 11.44 8.03 -5.45
C VAL A 127 10.34 8.48 -4.51
N ARG A 128 9.11 8.41 -4.96
CA ARG A 128 7.94 8.64 -4.14
C ARG A 128 7.12 7.35 -4.06
N TYR A 129 7.03 6.80 -2.88
CA TYR A 129 6.15 5.68 -2.56
C TYR A 129 4.80 6.22 -2.09
N GLU A 130 3.73 5.74 -2.68
CA GLU A 130 2.36 6.09 -2.34
C GLU A 130 1.63 4.82 -1.95
N VAL A 131 1.15 4.75 -0.70
CA VAL A 131 0.32 3.66 -0.18
C VAL A 131 -1.10 4.16 -0.12
N GLU A 132 -1.99 3.51 -0.87
CA GLU A 132 -3.42 3.73 -0.84
C GLU A 132 -4.11 2.50 -0.27
N LEU A 133 -4.97 2.68 0.74
CA LEU A 133 -5.76 1.60 1.32
C LEU A 133 -7.23 1.73 0.94
N VAL A 134 -7.92 0.60 0.85
CA VAL A 134 -9.36 0.57 0.63
C VAL A 134 -10.09 0.78 1.94
N ASN A 135 -11.27 1.40 1.88
CA ASN A 135 -12.12 1.56 3.06
C ASN A 135 -12.84 0.24 3.37
N GLY A 136 -12.53 -0.33 4.53
CA GLY A 136 -13.05 -1.65 4.94
C GLY A 136 -12.33 -2.80 4.21
N PHE A 137 -11.67 -3.67 4.97
CA PHE A 137 -10.94 -4.82 4.43
C PHE A 137 -11.87 -6.02 4.31
N VAL A 138 -11.84 -6.68 3.16
CA VAL A 138 -12.61 -7.89 2.88
C VAL A 138 -11.64 -9.08 2.82
N PRO A 139 -11.86 -10.14 3.60
CA PRO A 139 -11.02 -11.33 3.55
C PRO A 139 -10.86 -11.88 2.13
N GLY A 140 -9.62 -12.13 1.73
CA GLY A 140 -9.27 -12.63 0.38
C GLY A 140 -9.23 -11.58 -0.72
N GLU A 141 -9.56 -10.30 -0.44
CA GLU A 141 -9.40 -9.20 -1.40
C GLU A 141 -8.20 -8.32 -1.03
N PRO A 142 -7.54 -7.67 -2.02
CA PRO A 142 -6.46 -6.74 -1.73
C PRO A 142 -6.94 -5.58 -0.85
N ILE A 143 -6.13 -5.23 0.16
CA ILE A 143 -6.42 -4.12 1.07
C ILE A 143 -6.01 -2.76 0.52
N GLY A 144 -5.25 -2.72 -0.58
CA GLY A 144 -4.78 -1.47 -1.16
C GLY A 144 -3.75 -1.66 -2.26
N THR A 145 -3.02 -0.58 -2.52
CA THR A 145 -1.94 -0.56 -3.51
C THR A 145 -0.73 0.22 -2.98
N LEU A 146 0.46 -0.24 -3.35
CA LEU A 146 1.70 0.50 -3.25
C LEU A 146 2.13 0.94 -4.64
N THR A 147 2.39 2.23 -4.82
CA THR A 147 2.93 2.80 -6.06
C THR A 147 4.28 3.44 -5.78
N ALA A 148 5.30 3.12 -6.57
CA ALA A 148 6.58 3.82 -6.59
C ALA A 148 6.67 4.67 -7.87
N ASN A 149 6.78 5.99 -7.71
CA ASN A 149 6.92 6.95 -8.78
C ASN A 149 8.35 7.51 -8.82
N PHE A 150 8.97 7.51 -9.99
CA PHE A 150 10.35 7.97 -10.21
C PHE A 150 10.35 9.28 -10.99
N ARG A 151 11.01 10.30 -10.43
CA ARG A 151 11.25 11.57 -11.12
C ARG A 151 12.66 11.60 -11.67
N THR A 152 12.83 11.11 -12.88
CA THR A 152 14.11 11.14 -13.60
C THR A 152 13.89 11.27 -15.09
N GLN A 153 14.84 11.93 -15.78
CA GLN A 153 14.89 11.98 -17.25
C GLN A 153 15.98 11.02 -17.79
N SER A 154 16.70 10.32 -16.91
CA SER A 154 17.74 9.39 -17.29
C SER A 154 17.12 8.10 -17.81
N GLN A 155 17.17 7.90 -19.14
CA GLN A 155 16.66 6.68 -19.77
C GLN A 155 17.34 5.42 -19.24
N GLY A 156 18.68 5.47 -19.04
CA GLY A 156 19.43 4.35 -18.48
C GLY A 156 18.99 3.98 -17.05
N LEU A 157 18.64 4.98 -16.21
CA LEU A 157 18.10 4.70 -14.88
C LEU A 157 16.70 4.11 -14.98
N LEU A 158 15.82 4.60 -15.86
CA LEU A 158 14.48 4.04 -16.05
C LEU A 158 14.53 2.58 -16.51
N GLU A 159 15.46 2.24 -17.41
CA GLU A 159 15.67 0.86 -17.86
C GLU A 159 16.20 -0.05 -16.73
N LEU A 160 17.14 0.46 -15.91
CA LEU A 160 17.66 -0.26 -14.75
C LEU A 160 16.55 -0.54 -13.73
N LEU A 161 15.75 0.47 -13.39
CA LEU A 161 14.61 0.33 -12.49
C LEU A 161 13.55 -0.62 -13.05
N GLY A 162 13.27 -0.56 -14.33
CA GLY A 162 12.38 -1.51 -15.01
C GLY A 162 12.88 -2.95 -14.90
N ARG A 163 14.21 -3.19 -15.01
CA ARG A 163 14.81 -4.52 -14.79
C ARG A 163 14.70 -4.95 -13.34
N PHE A 164 14.97 -4.05 -12.41
CA PHE A 164 14.82 -4.29 -10.97
C PHE A 164 13.40 -4.74 -10.62
N PHE A 165 12.36 -4.01 -11.04
CA PHE A 165 10.97 -4.38 -10.70
C PHE A 165 10.53 -5.68 -11.36
N ARG A 166 10.98 -5.98 -12.57
CA ARG A 166 10.75 -7.31 -13.17
C ARG A 166 11.42 -8.44 -12.38
N CYS A 167 12.62 -8.18 -11.83
CA CYS A 167 13.31 -9.11 -10.94
C CYS A 167 12.53 -9.31 -9.65
N LEU A 168 12.11 -8.23 -9.00
CA LEU A 168 11.29 -8.24 -7.77
C LEU A 168 10.00 -9.05 -7.96
N CYS A 169 9.26 -8.81 -9.05
CA CYS A 169 8.05 -9.58 -9.36
C CYS A 169 8.31 -11.09 -9.50
N ARG A 170 9.48 -11.49 -10.06
CA ARG A 170 9.85 -12.91 -10.17
C ARG A 170 10.21 -13.50 -8.82
N ILE A 171 10.90 -12.76 -7.96
CA ILE A 171 11.24 -13.19 -6.60
C ILE A 171 9.93 -13.40 -5.83
N GLU A 172 9.06 -12.41 -5.78
CA GLU A 172 7.79 -12.48 -5.07
C GLU A 172 6.89 -13.60 -5.58
N GLY A 173 6.78 -13.78 -6.89
CA GLY A 173 6.00 -14.86 -7.49
C GLY A 173 6.49 -16.28 -7.19
N ARG A 174 7.71 -16.43 -6.65
CA ARG A 174 8.27 -17.73 -6.21
C ARG A 174 8.08 -17.98 -4.71
N VAL A 175 8.10 -16.92 -3.91
CA VAL A 175 8.20 -17.06 -2.45
C VAL A 175 6.94 -16.62 -1.70
N LEU A 176 6.09 -15.77 -2.30
CA LEU A 176 4.86 -15.34 -1.64
C LEU A 176 3.76 -16.40 -1.81
N PRO A 177 3.05 -16.71 -0.73
CA PRO A 177 1.92 -17.66 -0.75
C PRO A 177 0.60 -17.00 -1.26
N VAL A 178 0.67 -15.75 -1.70
CA VAL A 178 -0.50 -14.94 -2.12
C VAL A 178 -0.32 -14.41 -3.53
N ASP A 179 -1.42 -14.29 -4.24
CA ASP A 179 -1.43 -13.67 -5.57
C ASP A 179 -1.34 -12.15 -5.44
N VAL A 180 -0.29 -11.58 -6.03
CA VAL A 180 -0.05 -10.14 -6.08
C VAL A 180 -0.06 -9.68 -7.53
N ALA A 181 -0.78 -8.61 -7.82
CA ALA A 181 -0.80 -8.01 -9.14
C ALA A 181 0.18 -6.83 -9.23
N TYR A 182 0.86 -6.72 -10.37
CA TYR A 182 1.86 -5.69 -10.64
C TYR A 182 1.57 -4.95 -11.95
N SER A 183 1.95 -3.67 -11.98
CA SER A 183 2.05 -2.88 -13.20
C SER A 183 3.39 -2.15 -13.23
N ILE A 184 4.08 -2.21 -14.37
CA ILE A 184 5.36 -1.53 -14.60
C ILE A 184 5.21 -0.67 -15.83
N ASP A 185 5.20 0.64 -15.63
CA ASP A 185 5.18 1.64 -16.69
C ASP A 185 6.48 2.46 -16.63
N SER A 186 6.72 3.31 -17.63
CA SER A 186 7.89 4.19 -17.63
C SER A 186 7.86 5.14 -16.42
N GLY A 187 8.75 4.90 -15.47
CA GLY A 187 8.87 5.72 -14.26
C GLY A 187 7.82 5.44 -13.16
N ARG A 188 7.02 4.39 -13.30
CA ARG A 188 6.02 4.00 -12.31
C ARG A 188 5.95 2.49 -12.14
N PHE A 189 5.97 2.05 -10.89
CA PHE A 189 5.69 0.67 -10.49
C PHE A 189 4.50 0.67 -9.54
N THR A 190 3.56 -0.25 -9.74
CA THR A 190 2.41 -0.43 -8.84
C THR A 190 2.29 -1.90 -8.46
N ARG A 191 2.04 -2.17 -7.18
CA ARG A 191 1.81 -3.49 -6.59
C ARG A 191 0.54 -3.46 -5.75
N THR A 192 -0.30 -4.50 -5.85
CA THR A 192 -1.41 -4.67 -4.92
C THR A 192 -0.90 -5.15 -3.56
N LEU A 193 -1.49 -4.65 -2.49
CA LEU A 193 -1.31 -5.15 -1.13
C LEU A 193 -2.37 -6.22 -0.88
N ALA A 194 -1.95 -7.47 -0.73
CA ALA A 194 -2.85 -8.58 -0.50
C ALA A 194 -3.55 -8.45 0.88
N TYR A 195 -4.60 -9.22 1.10
CA TYR A 195 -5.19 -9.32 2.43
C TYR A 195 -4.15 -9.85 3.42
N PRO A 196 -3.97 -9.20 4.59
CA PRO A 196 -2.94 -9.58 5.53
C PRO A 196 -3.11 -11.02 6.01
N MET A 197 -2.02 -11.76 6.04
CA MET A 197 -1.98 -13.10 6.62
C MET A 197 -0.76 -13.26 7.51
N THR A 198 -0.90 -14.08 8.57
CA THR A 198 0.25 -14.45 9.37
C THR A 198 1.14 -15.44 8.63
N ARG A 199 2.45 -15.34 8.80
CA ARG A 199 3.42 -16.21 8.11
C ARG A 199 3.20 -17.69 8.41
N ASP A 200 2.84 -18.03 9.65
CA ASP A 200 2.64 -19.39 10.11
C ASP A 200 1.22 -19.94 9.80
N GLY A 201 0.42 -19.17 9.06
CA GLY A 201 -0.94 -19.56 8.66
C GLY A 201 -1.92 -19.72 9.82
N LYS A 202 -1.56 -19.25 11.02
CA LYS A 202 -2.47 -19.28 12.15
C LYS A 202 -3.53 -18.20 12.03
N ASP A 203 -4.75 -18.54 12.36
CA ASP A 203 -5.85 -17.59 12.49
C ASP A 203 -5.58 -16.66 13.69
N GLY A 204 -4.99 -15.51 13.42
CA GLY A 204 -4.74 -14.45 14.40
C GLY A 204 -5.47 -13.17 13.99
N VAL A 205 -5.91 -12.40 14.97
CA VAL A 205 -6.43 -11.06 14.70
C VAL A 205 -5.26 -10.15 14.35
N ILE A 206 -5.11 -9.82 13.05
CA ILE A 206 -4.08 -8.90 12.59
C ILE A 206 -4.57 -7.47 12.83
N GLY A 207 -3.87 -6.76 13.71
CA GLY A 207 -4.21 -5.40 14.10
C GLY A 207 -3.71 -4.33 13.10
N ALA A 208 -4.17 -3.10 13.29
CA ALA A 208 -3.71 -1.96 12.51
C ALA A 208 -2.18 -1.75 12.61
N GLU A 209 -1.60 -1.97 13.79
CA GLU A 209 -0.17 -1.87 14.03
C GLU A 209 0.63 -2.91 13.24
N ASP A 210 0.14 -4.14 13.15
CA ASP A 210 0.81 -5.21 12.40
C ASP A 210 0.80 -4.92 10.90
N ILE A 211 -0.32 -4.39 10.39
CA ILE A 211 -0.45 -3.96 9.00
C ILE A 211 0.49 -2.78 8.72
N ALA A 212 0.54 -1.79 9.62
CA ALA A 212 1.45 -0.65 9.50
C ALA A 212 2.93 -1.09 9.45
N LYS A 213 3.31 -2.03 10.34
CA LYS A 213 4.66 -2.62 10.35
C LYS A 213 4.96 -3.38 9.05
N ALA A 214 4.01 -4.20 8.58
CA ALA A 214 4.19 -4.97 7.36
C ALA A 214 4.37 -4.06 6.12
N ILE A 215 3.57 -3.00 6.00
CA ILE A 215 3.69 -2.01 4.90
C ILE A 215 5.03 -1.27 5.00
N THR A 216 5.38 -0.77 6.19
CA THR A 216 6.63 -0.02 6.42
C THR A 216 7.86 -0.86 6.11
N ASN A 217 7.88 -2.10 6.59
CA ASN A 217 8.97 -3.05 6.33
C ASN A 217 9.08 -3.36 4.84
N TYR A 218 7.95 -3.55 4.15
CA TYR A 218 7.95 -3.81 2.72
C TYR A 218 8.49 -2.61 1.92
N VAL A 219 8.05 -1.38 2.20
CA VAL A 219 8.57 -0.17 1.57
C VAL A 219 10.07 -0.02 1.82
N SER A 220 10.53 -0.28 3.05
CA SER A 220 11.93 -0.21 3.43
C SER A 220 12.78 -1.26 2.70
N LEU A 221 12.27 -2.48 2.57
CA LEU A 221 12.95 -3.53 1.82
C LEU A 221 13.10 -3.17 0.35
N VAL A 222 12.00 -2.77 -0.31
CA VAL A 222 12.01 -2.39 -1.73
C VAL A 222 12.98 -1.24 -1.98
N ASP A 223 13.02 -0.25 -1.10
CA ASP A 223 13.94 0.88 -1.19
C ASP A 223 15.41 0.44 -1.06
N LYS A 224 15.72 -0.42 -0.07
CA LYS A 224 17.07 -0.98 0.12
C LYS A 224 17.50 -1.84 -1.07
N MET A 225 16.65 -2.74 -1.54
CA MET A 225 16.94 -3.58 -2.69
C MET A 225 17.15 -2.76 -3.97
N MET A 226 16.34 -1.74 -4.18
CA MET A 226 16.47 -0.83 -5.32
C MET A 226 17.79 -0.07 -5.27
N LYS A 227 18.19 0.46 -4.11
CA LYS A 227 19.49 1.12 -3.90
C LYS A 227 20.64 0.16 -4.14
N ALA A 228 20.56 -1.09 -3.65
CA ALA A 228 21.54 -2.13 -3.92
C ALA A 228 21.66 -2.44 -5.42
N CYS A 229 20.52 -2.54 -6.13
CA CYS A 229 20.50 -2.74 -7.57
C CYS A 229 21.15 -1.57 -8.34
N VAL A 230 20.89 -0.34 -7.94
CA VAL A 230 21.54 0.85 -8.49
C VAL A 230 23.04 0.84 -8.20
N GLY A 231 23.46 0.31 -7.05
CA GLY A 231 24.86 0.05 -6.67
C GLY A 231 25.51 -1.13 -7.36
N GLY A 232 24.78 -1.88 -8.22
CA GLY A 232 25.33 -2.99 -9.01
C GLY A 232 25.07 -4.38 -8.44
N ALA A 233 24.19 -4.53 -7.42
CA ALA A 233 23.81 -5.85 -6.92
C ALA A 233 23.12 -6.68 -8.01
N ASP A 234 23.44 -7.96 -8.08
CA ASP A 234 22.87 -8.92 -9.01
C ASP A 234 21.54 -9.51 -8.51
N ALA A 235 20.90 -10.33 -9.34
CA ALA A 235 19.61 -10.93 -9.04
C ALA A 235 19.66 -11.93 -7.87
N GLU A 236 20.80 -12.59 -7.66
CA GLU A 236 21.00 -13.54 -6.56
C GLU A 236 21.04 -12.79 -5.22
N THR A 237 21.88 -11.76 -5.13
CA THR A 237 21.94 -10.85 -3.96
C THR A 237 20.56 -10.28 -3.62
N LEU A 238 19.79 -9.82 -4.62
CA LEU A 238 18.45 -9.30 -4.40
C LEU A 238 17.48 -10.38 -3.88
N SER A 239 17.60 -11.62 -4.38
CA SER A 239 16.79 -12.73 -3.90
C SER A 239 17.11 -13.08 -2.45
N ASP A 240 18.40 -13.08 -2.09
CA ASP A 240 18.84 -13.35 -0.72
C ASP A 240 18.36 -12.26 0.26
N MET A 241 18.45 -10.98 -0.14
CA MET A 241 17.92 -9.86 0.64
C MET A 241 16.42 -10.01 0.90
N TYR A 242 15.67 -10.41 -0.13
CA TYR A 242 14.23 -10.60 0.01
C TYR A 242 13.89 -11.78 0.91
N SER A 243 14.58 -12.91 0.74
CA SER A 243 14.37 -14.13 1.53
C SER A 243 14.70 -13.91 3.00
N ALA A 244 15.83 -13.26 3.30
CA ALA A 244 16.24 -12.93 4.66
C ALA A 244 15.22 -11.99 5.36
N ASP A 245 14.68 -11.01 4.64
CA ASP A 245 13.65 -10.12 5.19
C ASP A 245 12.33 -10.88 5.41
N LEU A 246 11.92 -11.71 4.46
CA LEU A 246 10.70 -12.51 4.57
C LEU A 246 10.73 -13.43 5.79
N GLU A 247 11.91 -13.96 6.17
CA GLU A 247 12.07 -14.79 7.37
C GLU A 247 11.78 -14.04 8.67
N THR A 248 11.97 -12.73 8.69
CA THR A 248 11.73 -11.89 9.87
C THR A 248 10.29 -11.38 9.98
N ARG A 249 9.51 -11.45 8.90
CA ARG A 249 8.16 -10.93 8.87
C ARG A 249 7.18 -11.82 9.64
N GLN A 250 6.34 -11.19 10.40
CA GLN A 250 5.19 -11.82 11.06
C GLN A 250 3.95 -11.81 10.18
N VAL A 251 3.75 -10.73 9.41
CA VAL A 251 2.60 -10.53 8.52
C VAL A 251 3.09 -10.34 7.09
N ILE A 252 2.41 -11.01 6.15
CA ILE A 252 2.60 -10.95 4.70
C ILE A 252 1.43 -10.19 4.09
N LEU A 253 1.75 -9.34 3.08
CA LEU A 253 0.79 -8.50 2.34
C LEU A 253 0.87 -8.77 0.84
#